data_e47bea4f6d67056571ccac0209d5efee
#
_entry.id   e47bea4f6d67056571ccac0209d5efee
#
_cell.length_a   1.000
_cell.length_b   1.000
_cell.length_c   1.000
_cell.angle_alpha   90.00
_cell.angle_beta   90.00
_cell.angle_gamma   90.00
#
_symmetry.space_group_name_H-M   'P 1'
#
loop_
_entity.id
_entity.type
_entity.pdbx_description
1 polymer ?
#
loop_
_entity_poly.entity_id
_entity_poly.type
_entity_poly.pdbx_seq_one_letter_code
_entity_poly.pdbx_strand_id
1 'polypeptide(L)'
;MQGLGNLVGATAQSNAVAGASHVEGARLFGVTLIGATSHNLHKLILTAGFIAIAWAIAWVLRQVLKLFIGTRTGTRFQFWAKQGVSLVVAAILILGVLSIWFDNPARLASALAVVGAGIAFALQRVITAVAGYFVILRGKTFNVGDRILMGGVRGDVIGLTFMQTRIMEMGQSPREETDKKSWVRSRQFTGRIVTVTNDKVFDEPVFNYTHEFAYIWDEVSIPVRYSSKYAAAEKIILDAAQKQALSRERIGDEEVRRLEKRFGIDMGEIDPRVFWRITEDWLELTVRFLGPDHGIRGIKDRMTRDIVAGFEKEGIGVGATRQEAVPPAA
;
A
#
# COMPACT_ATOMS: atom_id res chain seq x y z
N MET A 1 73.07 -10.83 57.15
CA MET A 1 72.73 -9.60 56.41
C MET A 1 71.24 -9.43 56.38
N GLN A 2 70.71 -8.91 57.46
CA GLN A 2 69.32 -8.56 57.67
C GLN A 2 69.24 -7.06 57.78
N GLY A 3 68.33 -6.44 57.11
CA GLY A 3 67.98 -5.05 57.34
C GLY A 3 67.93 -4.17 56.12
N LEU A 4 66.85 -4.23 55.35
CA LEU A 4 66.37 -3.20 54.42
C LEU A 4 64.96 -3.60 53.83
N GLY A 5 64.00 -3.78 54.75
CA GLY A 5 62.66 -4.23 54.30
C GLY A 5 61.45 -3.52 54.96
N ASN A 6 61.69 -2.37 55.65
CA ASN A 6 60.59 -1.77 56.43
C ASN A 6 60.38 -0.26 56.25
N LEU A 7 60.61 0.28 55.04
CA LEU A 7 60.43 1.74 54.83
C LEU A 7 59.56 2.08 53.58
N VAL A 8 58.89 1.11 52.95
CA VAL A 8 58.03 1.38 51.80
C VAL A 8 56.51 1.17 52.08
N GLY A 9 56.22 0.72 53.33
CA GLY A 9 54.75 0.41 53.67
C GLY A 9 53.98 1.56 54.31
N ALA A 10 54.55 2.74 54.55
CA ALA A 10 53.87 3.79 55.32
C ALA A 10 53.41 5.01 54.55
N THR A 11 53.72 5.12 53.27
CA THR A 11 53.30 6.28 52.43
C THR A 11 52.11 5.96 51.45
N ALA A 12 51.67 4.72 51.39
CA ALA A 12 50.58 4.35 50.49
C ALA A 12 49.15 4.38 51.13
N GLN A 13 49.07 4.59 52.44
CA GLN A 13 47.76 4.60 53.14
C GLN A 13 47.20 5.99 53.47
N SER A 14 47.93 7.08 53.22
CA SER A 14 47.46 8.44 53.52
C SER A 14 46.75 9.15 52.37
N ASN A 15 46.78 8.63 51.15
CA ASN A 15 46.16 9.27 49.98
C ASN A 15 44.83 8.66 49.58
N ALA A 16 44.29 7.69 50.31
CA ALA A 16 43.00 7.05 49.97
C ALA A 16 41.78 7.65 50.70
N VAL A 17 41.93 8.67 51.52
CA VAL A 17 40.81 9.26 52.31
C VAL A 17 40.48 10.71 51.91
N ALA A 18 41.15 11.28 50.92
CA ALA A 18 40.87 12.67 50.47
C ALA A 18 39.95 12.80 49.25
N GLY A 19 39.14 11.77 48.90
CA GLY A 19 38.28 11.77 47.75
C GLY A 19 36.77 11.63 48.05
N ALA A 20 36.36 11.74 49.31
CA ALA A 20 34.93 11.85 49.63
C ALA A 20 34.47 13.29 49.39
N SER A 21 34.07 13.59 48.16
CA SER A 21 33.34 14.82 47.84
C SER A 21 32.10 14.87 48.72
N HIS A 22 32.05 15.82 49.66
CA HIS A 22 30.86 16.17 50.41
C HIS A 22 29.73 16.45 49.41
N VAL A 23 28.76 15.53 49.31
CA VAL A 23 27.49 15.78 48.68
C VAL A 23 26.72 16.66 49.67
N GLU A 24 26.86 17.99 49.54
CA GLU A 24 26.01 18.96 50.24
C GLU A 24 24.60 18.86 49.67
N GLY A 25 23.75 17.95 50.22
CA GLY A 25 22.36 17.90 49.97
C GLY A 25 21.64 18.95 50.81
N ALA A 26 20.85 19.83 50.22
CA ALA A 26 19.94 20.72 50.93
C ALA A 26 19.00 19.91 51.80
N ARG A 27 18.91 20.20 53.08
CA ARG A 27 18.00 19.55 54.04
C ARG A 27 16.73 20.39 54.13
N LEU A 28 15.62 19.87 53.63
CA LEU A 28 14.28 20.45 53.81
C LEU A 28 13.45 19.47 54.63
N PHE A 29 12.95 19.93 55.78
CA PHE A 29 12.14 19.10 56.70
C PHE A 29 12.76 17.76 57.12
N GLY A 30 14.08 17.72 57.34
CA GLY A 30 14.75 16.50 57.81
C GLY A 30 15.02 15.45 56.73
N VAL A 31 14.64 15.67 55.50
CA VAL A 31 14.96 14.81 54.34
C VAL A 31 16.08 15.47 53.53
N THR A 32 17.18 14.76 53.36
CA THR A 32 18.26 15.19 52.45
C THR A 32 17.80 14.99 51.01
N LEU A 33 17.53 16.06 50.28
CA LEU A 33 17.24 16.02 48.86
C LEU A 33 18.55 15.67 48.10
N ILE A 34 18.71 14.43 47.76
CA ILE A 34 19.81 13.96 46.90
C ILE A 34 19.63 14.63 45.53
N GLY A 35 20.47 15.62 45.21
CA GLY A 35 20.40 16.35 43.95
C GLY A 35 20.21 17.85 44.06
N ALA A 36 19.94 18.42 45.24
CA ALA A 36 19.91 19.88 45.46
C ALA A 36 21.32 20.44 45.75
N THR A 37 22.25 20.23 44.82
CA THR A 37 23.55 20.90 44.82
C THR A 37 23.38 22.30 44.25
N SER A 38 24.22 23.28 44.66
CA SER A 38 24.19 24.66 44.10
C SER A 38 24.21 24.70 42.58
N HIS A 39 24.90 23.78 41.95
CA HIS A 39 24.92 23.56 40.50
C HIS A 39 23.57 23.15 39.94
N ASN A 40 22.85 22.23 40.59
CA ASN A 40 21.52 21.78 40.17
C ASN A 40 20.45 22.84 40.43
N LEU A 41 20.59 23.68 41.44
CA LEU A 41 19.68 24.79 41.71
C LEU A 41 19.71 25.82 40.56
N HIS A 42 20.91 26.14 40.05
CA HIS A 42 21.09 27.01 38.90
C HIS A 42 20.40 26.42 37.65
N LYS A 43 20.57 25.11 37.39
CA LYS A 43 19.86 24.43 36.29
C LYS A 43 18.35 24.42 36.46
N LEU A 44 17.84 24.28 37.68
CA LEU A 44 16.39 24.37 37.96
C LEU A 44 15.83 25.77 37.67
N ILE A 45 16.58 26.84 38.09
CA ILE A 45 16.16 28.22 37.80
C ILE A 45 16.16 28.49 36.29
N LEU A 46 17.20 28.03 35.57
CA LEU A 46 17.27 28.14 34.11
C LEU A 46 16.14 27.38 33.42
N THR A 47 15.82 26.18 33.88
CA THR A 47 14.75 25.37 33.35
C THR A 47 13.41 26.05 33.58
N ALA A 48 13.13 26.58 34.78
CA ALA A 48 11.93 27.31 35.11
C ALA A 48 11.77 28.58 34.26
N GLY A 49 12.85 29.35 34.10
CA GLY A 49 12.89 30.54 33.24
C GLY A 49 12.62 30.20 31.77
N PHE A 50 13.29 29.13 31.28
CA PHE A 50 13.10 28.64 29.91
C PHE A 50 11.64 28.22 29.65
N ILE A 51 11.02 27.44 30.57
CA ILE A 51 9.63 27.02 30.46
C ILE A 51 8.69 28.25 30.46
N ALA A 52 8.93 29.24 31.35
CA ALA A 52 8.12 30.45 31.39
C ALA A 52 8.21 31.27 30.09
N ILE A 53 9.42 31.44 29.53
CA ILE A 53 9.64 32.10 28.24
C ILE A 53 8.96 31.34 27.10
N ALA A 54 9.17 30.04 27.03
CA ALA A 54 8.55 29.20 26.00
C ALA A 54 7.02 29.23 26.08
N TRP A 55 6.45 29.24 27.30
CA TRP A 55 5.01 29.37 27.50
C TRP A 55 4.50 30.76 27.05
N ALA A 56 5.21 31.85 27.37
CA ALA A 56 4.90 33.17 26.92
C ALA A 56 4.93 33.30 25.40
N ILE A 57 5.95 32.78 24.74
CA ILE A 57 6.06 32.72 23.27
C ILE A 57 4.91 31.90 22.67
N ALA A 58 4.60 30.76 23.25
CA ALA A 58 3.47 29.93 22.81
C ALA A 58 2.14 30.64 22.95
N TRP A 59 1.97 31.40 24.03
CA TRP A 59 0.77 32.23 24.26
C TRP A 59 0.64 33.32 23.18
N VAL A 60 1.73 34.08 22.94
CA VAL A 60 1.76 35.12 21.89
C VAL A 60 1.45 34.50 20.52
N LEU A 61 2.11 33.39 20.18
CA LEU A 61 1.93 32.72 18.89
C LEU A 61 0.47 32.27 18.69
N ARG A 62 -0.17 31.75 19.74
CA ARG A 62 -1.59 31.39 19.71
C ARG A 62 -2.52 32.61 19.53
N GLN A 63 -2.17 33.76 20.12
CA GLN A 63 -2.94 34.97 19.92
C GLN A 63 -2.76 35.53 18.50
N VAL A 64 -1.54 35.54 17.98
CA VAL A 64 -1.25 35.92 16.60
C VAL A 64 -1.99 35.02 15.62
N LEU A 65 -1.98 33.71 15.84
CA LEU A 65 -2.74 32.76 15.02
C LEU A 65 -4.25 33.08 15.04
N LYS A 66 -4.82 33.43 16.20
CA LYS A 66 -6.24 33.80 16.28
C LYS A 66 -6.54 35.05 15.49
N LEU A 67 -5.62 36.04 15.44
CA LEU A 67 -5.78 37.27 14.68
C LEU A 67 -5.70 37.05 13.17
N PHE A 68 -4.76 36.19 12.70
CA PHE A 68 -4.54 35.92 11.28
C PHE A 68 -5.52 34.92 10.69
N ILE A 69 -5.94 33.92 11.47
CA ILE A 69 -6.86 32.86 11.02
C ILE A 69 -8.33 33.31 11.28
N GLY A 70 -8.67 34.56 11.06
CA GLY A 70 -10.00 35.13 11.28
C GLY A 70 -11.18 34.18 10.98
N THR A 71 -12.38 34.52 11.31
CA THR A 71 -13.64 33.77 11.31
C THR A 71 -14.02 33.07 9.96
N ARG A 72 -13.22 33.23 8.91
CA ARG A 72 -13.47 32.73 7.54
C ARG A 72 -12.89 31.36 7.21
N THR A 73 -11.95 30.86 8.01
CA THR A 73 -11.37 29.52 7.77
C THR A 73 -12.07 28.46 8.60
N GLY A 74 -12.45 27.34 7.96
CA GLY A 74 -13.23 26.27 8.59
C GLY A 74 -12.61 25.73 9.88
N THR A 75 -13.46 25.35 10.82
CA THR A 75 -13.12 24.83 12.17
C THR A 75 -12.03 23.75 12.18
N ARG A 76 -11.93 22.96 11.11
CA ARG A 76 -10.90 21.90 10.96
C ARG A 76 -9.48 22.48 10.83
N PHE A 77 -9.29 23.53 10.04
CA PHE A 77 -7.98 24.15 9.87
C PHE A 77 -7.48 24.80 11.16
N GLN A 78 -8.35 25.48 11.89
CA GLN A 78 -8.02 26.07 13.18
C GLN A 78 -7.60 25.01 14.22
N PHE A 79 -8.27 23.86 14.22
CA PHE A 79 -7.91 22.73 15.10
C PHE A 79 -6.49 22.23 14.79
N TRP A 80 -6.19 21.92 13.53
CA TRP A 80 -4.88 21.43 13.12
C TRP A 80 -3.76 22.43 13.34
N ALA A 81 -3.99 23.73 13.09
CA ALA A 81 -3.02 24.77 13.33
C ALA A 81 -2.66 24.90 14.83
N LYS A 82 -3.66 24.86 15.72
CA LYS A 82 -3.42 24.86 17.18
C LYS A 82 -2.65 23.63 17.63
N GLN A 83 -2.98 22.47 17.10
CA GLN A 83 -2.28 21.22 17.40
C GLN A 83 -0.83 21.25 16.92
N GLY A 84 -0.58 21.74 15.72
CA GLY A 84 0.76 21.91 15.17
C GLY A 84 1.64 22.83 16.04
N VAL A 85 1.12 23.99 16.44
CA VAL A 85 1.83 24.89 17.35
C VAL A 85 2.14 24.21 18.68
N SER A 86 1.18 23.47 19.25
CA SER A 86 1.40 22.75 20.51
C SER A 86 2.49 21.71 20.40
N LEU A 87 2.56 20.96 19.27
CA LEU A 87 3.61 19.96 19.01
C LEU A 87 4.99 20.61 18.89
N VAL A 88 5.10 21.72 18.14
CA VAL A 88 6.35 22.47 17.98
C VAL A 88 6.84 23.01 19.32
N VAL A 89 5.95 23.60 20.11
CA VAL A 89 6.28 24.11 21.44
C VAL A 89 6.73 22.97 22.37
N ALA A 90 6.05 21.83 22.36
CA ALA A 90 6.44 20.67 23.14
C ALA A 90 7.82 20.15 22.72
N ALA A 91 8.13 20.09 21.43
CA ALA A 91 9.45 19.69 20.93
C ALA A 91 10.55 20.68 21.39
N ILE A 92 10.30 21.99 21.30
CA ILE A 92 11.25 23.03 21.78
C ILE A 92 11.45 22.91 23.30
N LEU A 93 10.40 22.68 24.07
CA LEU A 93 10.50 22.48 25.52
C LEU A 93 11.33 21.26 25.87
N ILE A 94 11.09 20.12 25.22
CA ILE A 94 11.86 18.90 25.44
C ILE A 94 13.33 19.11 25.10
N LEU A 95 13.63 19.65 23.92
CA LEU A 95 15.01 19.90 23.49
C LEU A 95 15.74 20.91 24.38
N GLY A 96 15.06 21.98 24.79
CA GLY A 96 15.64 22.99 25.66
C GLY A 96 15.92 22.45 27.06
N VAL A 97 15.01 21.69 27.65
CA VAL A 97 15.25 21.06 28.96
C VAL A 97 16.39 20.05 28.85
N LEU A 98 16.42 19.21 27.82
CA LEU A 98 17.54 18.28 27.58
C LEU A 98 18.87 19.05 27.44
N SER A 99 18.90 20.19 26.73
CA SER A 99 20.09 21.01 26.55
C SER A 99 20.63 21.58 27.87
N ILE A 100 19.74 21.97 28.79
CA ILE A 100 20.13 22.53 30.12
C ILE A 100 20.69 21.44 31.05
N TRP A 101 20.14 20.21 30.97
CA TRP A 101 20.50 19.12 31.86
C TRP A 101 21.70 18.30 31.38
N PHE A 102 22.04 18.36 30.10
CA PHE A 102 23.19 17.67 29.53
C PHE A 102 24.41 18.62 29.45
N ASP A 103 25.37 18.48 30.36
CA ASP A 103 26.60 19.30 30.38
C ASP A 103 27.55 18.98 29.22
N ASN A 104 27.43 17.82 28.63
CA ASN A 104 28.26 17.38 27.52
C ASN A 104 27.44 17.26 26.21
N PRO A 105 27.69 18.16 25.23
CA PRO A 105 27.01 18.16 23.96
C PRO A 105 27.11 16.82 23.20
N ALA A 106 28.22 16.11 23.33
CA ALA A 106 28.41 14.82 22.66
C ALA A 106 27.51 13.74 23.25
N ARG A 107 27.29 13.71 24.56
CA ARG A 107 26.33 12.78 25.19
C ARG A 107 24.90 13.09 24.81
N LEU A 108 24.55 14.37 24.75
CA LEU A 108 23.24 14.79 24.27
C LEU A 108 23.02 14.38 22.80
N ALA A 109 24.00 14.63 21.94
CA ALA A 109 23.95 14.23 20.54
C ALA A 109 23.77 12.70 20.38
N SER A 110 24.51 11.90 21.17
CA SER A 110 24.38 10.44 21.15
C SER A 110 22.98 9.99 21.61
N ALA A 111 22.42 10.57 22.66
CA ALA A 111 21.08 10.26 23.15
C ALA A 111 20.02 10.64 22.10
N LEU A 112 20.13 11.84 21.50
CA LEU A 112 19.22 12.29 20.44
C LEU A 112 19.34 11.44 19.18
N ALA A 113 20.54 10.95 18.83
CA ALA A 113 20.73 10.05 17.70
C ALA A 113 19.98 8.72 17.88
N VAL A 114 20.01 8.12 19.08
CA VAL A 114 19.29 6.89 19.40
C VAL A 114 17.77 7.12 19.32
N VAL A 115 17.28 8.20 19.94
CA VAL A 115 15.85 8.57 19.88
C VAL A 115 15.44 8.87 18.44
N GLY A 116 16.28 9.61 17.70
CA GLY A 116 16.02 9.94 16.30
C GLY A 116 15.96 8.70 15.41
N ALA A 117 16.86 7.74 15.62
CA ALA A 117 16.83 6.46 14.91
C ALA A 117 15.53 5.68 15.22
N GLY A 118 15.10 5.65 16.49
CA GLY A 118 13.81 5.05 16.88
C GLY A 118 12.60 5.70 16.20
N ILE A 119 12.58 7.03 16.16
CA ILE A 119 11.53 7.80 15.48
C ILE A 119 11.57 7.54 13.97
N ALA A 120 12.75 7.54 13.34
CA ALA A 120 12.92 7.27 11.92
C ALA A 120 12.38 5.88 11.56
N PHE A 121 12.69 4.87 12.38
CA PHE A 121 12.18 3.52 12.22
C PHE A 121 10.65 3.45 12.40
N ALA A 122 10.10 4.13 13.39
CA ALA A 122 8.66 4.20 13.62
C ALA A 122 7.91 4.88 12.47
N LEU A 123 8.51 5.88 11.82
CA LEU A 123 7.93 6.62 10.69
C LEU A 123 8.27 6.02 9.33
N GLN A 124 9.05 4.96 9.26
CA GLN A 124 9.54 4.37 8.02
C GLN A 124 8.40 4.13 7.01
N ARG A 125 7.30 3.50 7.42
CA ARG A 125 6.15 3.23 6.54
C ARG A 125 5.47 4.49 6.00
N VAL A 126 5.40 5.53 6.81
CA VAL A 126 4.83 6.81 6.39
C VAL A 126 5.71 7.46 5.31
N ILE A 127 7.01 7.47 5.53
CA ILE A 127 7.99 8.01 4.58
C ILE A 127 7.97 7.21 3.27
N THR A 128 7.92 5.87 3.36
CA THR A 128 7.85 4.98 2.19
C THR A 128 6.56 5.18 1.41
N ALA A 129 5.41 5.39 2.09
CA ALA A 129 4.15 5.68 1.42
C ALA A 129 4.18 7.01 0.65
N VAL A 130 4.80 8.05 1.22
CA VAL A 130 5.01 9.34 0.52
C VAL A 130 5.96 9.17 -0.67
N ALA A 131 7.05 8.40 -0.50
CA ALA A 131 7.95 8.07 -1.62
C ALA A 131 7.21 7.31 -2.72
N GLY A 132 6.34 6.36 -2.36
CA GLY A 132 5.47 5.63 -3.28
C GLY A 132 4.57 6.55 -4.11
N TYR A 133 4.01 7.59 -3.50
CA TYR A 133 3.24 8.59 -4.24
C TYR A 133 4.06 9.25 -5.36
N PHE A 134 5.30 9.65 -5.08
CA PHE A 134 6.17 10.24 -6.09
C PHE A 134 6.56 9.24 -7.19
N VAL A 135 6.79 7.97 -6.82
CA VAL A 135 7.06 6.91 -7.80
C VAL A 135 5.85 6.70 -8.72
N ILE A 136 4.63 6.67 -8.17
CA ILE A 136 3.40 6.53 -8.97
C ILE A 136 3.28 7.68 -9.97
N LEU A 137 3.43 8.93 -9.51
CA LEU A 137 3.28 10.11 -10.36
C LEU A 137 4.39 10.22 -11.41
N ARG A 138 5.66 10.03 -11.00
CA ARG A 138 6.81 10.18 -11.89
C ARG A 138 6.95 9.02 -12.83
N GLY A 139 6.73 7.80 -12.35
CA GLY A 139 6.80 6.57 -13.12
C GLY A 139 5.59 6.33 -14.02
N LYS A 140 4.54 7.16 -13.91
CA LYS A 140 3.26 6.96 -14.62
C LYS A 140 2.74 5.54 -14.44
N THR A 141 2.88 4.98 -13.24
CA THR A 141 2.46 3.61 -12.95
C THR A 141 0.96 3.44 -13.16
N PHE A 142 0.18 4.42 -12.71
CA PHE A 142 -1.26 4.55 -12.94
C PHE A 142 -1.74 5.97 -12.65
N ASN A 143 -2.93 6.30 -13.16
CA ASN A 143 -3.63 7.55 -12.91
C ASN A 143 -4.99 7.29 -12.24
N VAL A 144 -5.64 8.36 -11.77
CA VAL A 144 -7.05 8.28 -11.37
C VAL A 144 -7.89 7.96 -12.60
N GLY A 145 -8.74 6.95 -12.48
CA GLY A 145 -9.53 6.39 -13.57
C GLY A 145 -8.96 5.09 -14.16
N ASP A 146 -7.68 4.77 -13.91
CA ASP A 146 -7.09 3.51 -14.38
C ASP A 146 -7.63 2.32 -13.57
N ARG A 147 -7.75 1.18 -14.23
CA ARG A 147 -8.05 -0.11 -13.63
C ARG A 147 -6.76 -0.83 -13.28
N ILE A 148 -6.58 -1.10 -11.99
CA ILE A 148 -5.35 -1.70 -11.47
C ILE A 148 -5.63 -2.89 -10.55
N LEU A 149 -4.58 -3.69 -10.33
CA LEU A 149 -4.46 -4.61 -9.20
C LEU A 149 -3.23 -4.20 -8.40
N MET A 150 -3.43 -3.81 -7.15
CA MET A 150 -2.36 -3.39 -6.22
C MET A 150 -2.72 -3.82 -4.79
N GLY A 151 -1.79 -4.40 -4.06
CA GLY A 151 -2.01 -4.88 -2.70
C GLY A 151 -3.13 -5.93 -2.60
N GLY A 152 -3.26 -6.79 -3.61
CA GLY A 152 -4.32 -7.80 -3.70
C GLY A 152 -5.71 -7.24 -4.00
N VAL A 153 -5.84 -5.92 -4.24
CA VAL A 153 -7.13 -5.27 -4.56
C VAL A 153 -7.18 -4.91 -6.03
N ARG A 154 -8.18 -5.43 -6.74
CA ARG A 154 -8.48 -5.08 -8.13
C ARG A 154 -9.62 -4.06 -8.16
N GLY A 155 -9.50 -3.05 -8.99
CA GLY A 155 -10.55 -2.07 -9.19
C GLY A 155 -10.09 -0.81 -9.91
N ASP A 156 -10.99 0.16 -10.02
CA ASP A 156 -10.70 1.44 -10.64
C ASP A 156 -10.22 2.45 -9.60
N VAL A 157 -9.14 3.15 -9.89
CA VAL A 157 -8.57 4.18 -9.01
C VAL A 157 -9.50 5.39 -9.00
N ILE A 158 -10.10 5.68 -7.85
CA ILE A 158 -11.01 6.84 -7.66
C ILE A 158 -10.35 8.01 -6.96
N GLY A 159 -9.12 7.84 -6.48
CA GLY A 159 -8.37 8.92 -5.82
C GLY A 159 -6.97 8.48 -5.42
N LEU A 160 -6.05 9.42 -5.51
CA LEU A 160 -4.66 9.27 -5.11
C LEU A 160 -4.28 10.42 -4.16
N THR A 161 -3.72 10.10 -3.01
CA THR A 161 -3.24 11.05 -2.01
C THR A 161 -1.78 10.73 -1.66
N PHE A 162 -1.10 11.59 -0.88
CA PHE A 162 0.31 11.39 -0.51
C PHE A 162 0.63 10.02 0.11
N MET A 163 -0.31 9.43 0.86
CA MET A 163 -0.05 8.18 1.58
C MET A 163 -0.84 6.99 1.03
N GLN A 164 -1.91 7.24 0.29
CA GLN A 164 -2.90 6.20 -0.02
C GLN A 164 -3.52 6.39 -1.39
N THR A 165 -3.81 5.25 -2.01
CA THR A 165 -4.62 5.12 -3.22
C THR A 165 -5.98 4.55 -2.83
N ARG A 166 -7.06 5.16 -3.32
CA ARG A 166 -8.44 4.69 -3.13
C ARG A 166 -8.91 3.99 -4.40
N ILE A 167 -9.38 2.78 -4.23
CA ILE A 167 -9.78 1.89 -5.33
C ILE A 167 -11.25 1.51 -5.14
N MET A 168 -12.06 1.70 -6.17
CA MET A 168 -13.40 1.12 -6.27
C MET A 168 -13.24 -0.36 -6.61
N GLU A 169 -13.44 -1.21 -5.61
CA GLU A 169 -13.19 -2.65 -5.75
C GLU A 169 -14.09 -3.30 -6.78
N MET A 170 -13.53 -4.24 -7.51
CA MET A 170 -14.27 -5.13 -8.39
C MET A 170 -13.95 -6.61 -8.12
N GLY A 171 -14.89 -7.47 -8.47
CA GLY A 171 -14.74 -8.91 -8.34
C GLY A 171 -13.73 -9.49 -9.31
N GLN A 172 -13.08 -10.56 -8.88
CA GLN A 172 -12.09 -11.28 -9.67
C GLN A 172 -12.76 -12.23 -10.69
N SER A 173 -11.98 -12.66 -11.68
CA SER A 173 -12.40 -13.70 -12.60
C SER A 173 -12.55 -15.03 -11.84
N PRO A 174 -13.55 -15.88 -12.21
CA PRO A 174 -13.72 -17.20 -11.60
C PRO A 174 -12.51 -18.13 -11.69
N ARG A 175 -11.60 -17.90 -12.65
CA ARG A 175 -10.35 -18.67 -12.81
C ARG A 175 -9.22 -18.28 -11.83
N GLU A 176 -9.34 -17.11 -11.20
CA GLU A 176 -8.39 -16.61 -10.20
C GLU A 176 -8.87 -16.85 -8.76
N GLU A 177 -9.64 -17.88 -8.55
CA GLU A 177 -10.46 -18.17 -7.37
C GLU A 177 -9.68 -18.55 -6.10
N THR A 178 -8.39 -18.24 -6.02
CA THR A 178 -7.60 -18.46 -4.79
C THR A 178 -8.02 -17.51 -3.66
N ASP A 179 -8.76 -16.45 -3.97
CA ASP A 179 -9.18 -15.46 -2.98
C ASP A 179 -10.72 -15.35 -2.90
N LYS A 180 -11.30 -16.04 -1.90
CA LYS A 180 -12.75 -16.08 -1.60
C LYS A 180 -13.32 -14.73 -1.09
N LYS A 181 -12.58 -13.62 -1.23
CA LYS A 181 -12.93 -12.34 -0.57
C LYS A 181 -13.99 -11.52 -1.30
N SER A 182 -14.25 -11.76 -2.58
CA SER A 182 -15.25 -11.00 -3.33
C SER A 182 -16.46 -11.86 -3.70
N TRP A 183 -17.66 -11.38 -3.34
CA TRP A 183 -18.92 -12.02 -3.72
C TRP A 183 -19.38 -11.69 -5.15
N VAL A 184 -18.76 -10.71 -5.79
CA VAL A 184 -19.05 -10.30 -7.16
C VAL A 184 -18.01 -10.90 -8.11
N ARG A 185 -18.47 -11.52 -9.20
CA ARG A 185 -17.61 -12.17 -10.19
C ARG A 185 -17.42 -11.30 -11.43
N SER A 186 -16.45 -11.67 -12.25
CA SER A 186 -16.27 -11.16 -13.62
C SER A 186 -16.08 -9.66 -13.75
N ARG A 187 -15.17 -9.07 -12.99
CA ARG A 187 -14.75 -7.66 -13.10
C ARG A 187 -15.89 -6.65 -13.00
N GLN A 188 -16.89 -6.95 -12.17
CA GLN A 188 -17.95 -5.99 -11.83
C GLN A 188 -17.67 -5.36 -10.47
N PHE A 189 -18.09 -4.10 -10.28
CA PHE A 189 -17.93 -3.40 -9.02
C PHE A 189 -18.67 -4.08 -7.89
N THR A 190 -18.02 -4.17 -6.74
CA THR A 190 -18.63 -4.66 -5.49
C THR A 190 -19.35 -3.55 -4.73
N GLY A 191 -19.09 -2.27 -5.07
CA GLY A 191 -19.56 -1.11 -4.34
C GLY A 191 -18.66 -0.74 -3.14
N ARG A 192 -17.62 -1.55 -2.83
CA ARG A 192 -16.66 -1.22 -1.79
C ARG A 192 -15.58 -0.28 -2.31
N ILE A 193 -15.19 0.68 -1.46
CA ILE A 193 -14.00 1.50 -1.67
C ILE A 193 -12.92 0.98 -0.74
N VAL A 194 -11.83 0.51 -1.30
CA VAL A 194 -10.68 0.01 -0.56
C VAL A 194 -9.56 1.05 -0.61
N THR A 195 -8.94 1.30 0.52
CA THR A 195 -7.81 2.20 0.63
C THR A 195 -6.54 1.37 0.79
N VAL A 196 -5.62 1.52 -0.15
CA VAL A 196 -4.31 0.84 -0.16
C VAL A 196 -3.23 1.90 0.07
N THR A 197 -2.27 1.62 0.92
CA THR A 197 -1.13 2.53 1.16
C THR A 197 -0.16 2.49 -0.02
N ASN A 198 0.40 3.65 -0.39
CA ASN A 198 1.23 3.78 -1.60
C ASN A 198 2.58 3.05 -1.49
N ASP A 199 3.03 2.68 -0.28
CA ASP A 199 4.24 1.88 -0.08
C ASP A 199 4.16 0.51 -0.77
N LYS A 200 2.94 0.01 -1.03
CA LYS A 200 2.72 -1.25 -1.75
C LYS A 200 3.33 -1.29 -3.16
N VAL A 201 3.58 -0.14 -3.77
CA VAL A 201 4.26 -0.07 -5.08
C VAL A 201 5.71 -0.59 -5.03
N PHE A 202 6.33 -0.67 -3.85
CA PHE A 202 7.66 -1.22 -3.65
C PHE A 202 7.66 -2.71 -3.29
N ASP A 203 6.56 -3.19 -2.69
CA ASP A 203 6.48 -4.55 -2.17
C ASP A 203 5.91 -5.54 -3.20
N GLU A 204 5.03 -5.07 -4.08
CA GLU A 204 4.23 -5.90 -4.97
C GLU A 204 4.17 -5.30 -6.38
N PRO A 205 4.07 -6.13 -7.44
CA PRO A 205 3.84 -5.60 -8.78
C PRO A 205 2.48 -4.91 -8.86
N VAL A 206 2.43 -3.81 -9.58
CA VAL A 206 1.18 -3.13 -9.93
C VAL A 206 0.80 -3.54 -11.34
N PHE A 207 -0.34 -4.20 -11.48
CA PHE A 207 -0.91 -4.54 -12.79
C PHE A 207 -1.86 -3.42 -13.20
N ASN A 208 -1.57 -2.75 -14.30
CA ASN A 208 -2.44 -1.73 -14.88
C ASN A 208 -3.09 -2.27 -16.15
N TYR A 209 -4.42 -2.28 -16.20
CA TYR A 209 -5.19 -2.88 -17.29
C TYR A 209 -5.65 -1.87 -18.34
N THR A 210 -5.53 -0.57 -18.09
CA THR A 210 -6.15 0.47 -18.93
C THR A 210 -5.23 1.60 -19.33
N HIS A 211 -4.06 1.75 -18.69
CA HIS A 211 -3.22 2.93 -18.85
C HIS A 211 -2.72 3.15 -20.28
N GLU A 212 -2.30 2.09 -20.93
CA GLU A 212 -1.68 2.19 -22.27
C GLU A 212 -2.44 1.44 -23.34
N PHE A 213 -3.22 0.44 -22.93
CA PHE A 213 -3.98 -0.42 -23.83
C PHE A 213 -5.40 -0.58 -23.28
N ALA A 214 -6.38 0.02 -23.96
CA ALA A 214 -7.77 0.07 -23.50
C ALA A 214 -8.54 -1.25 -23.72
N TYR A 215 -7.88 -2.27 -24.22
CA TYR A 215 -8.48 -3.55 -24.57
C TYR A 215 -7.84 -4.67 -23.77
N ILE A 216 -8.58 -5.76 -23.59
CA ILE A 216 -8.09 -6.90 -22.85
C ILE A 216 -8.43 -8.19 -23.60
N TRP A 217 -7.49 -9.13 -23.66
CA TRP A 217 -7.78 -10.49 -24.08
C TRP A 217 -8.52 -11.22 -22.97
N ASP A 218 -9.65 -11.84 -23.35
CA ASP A 218 -10.41 -12.68 -22.44
C ASP A 218 -10.80 -13.97 -23.15
N GLU A 219 -11.26 -14.94 -22.39
CA GLU A 219 -11.61 -16.27 -22.88
C GLU A 219 -12.97 -16.72 -22.38
N VAL A 220 -13.64 -17.51 -23.21
CA VAL A 220 -14.81 -18.31 -22.84
C VAL A 220 -14.52 -19.76 -23.17
N SER A 221 -14.55 -20.62 -22.16
CA SER A 221 -14.33 -22.06 -22.33
C SER A 221 -15.66 -22.80 -22.25
N ILE A 222 -15.92 -23.66 -23.22
CA ILE A 222 -17.15 -24.42 -23.37
C ILE A 222 -16.80 -25.91 -23.35
N PRO A 223 -17.30 -26.69 -22.39
CA PRO A 223 -17.15 -28.14 -22.39
C PRO A 223 -18.12 -28.77 -23.40
N VAL A 224 -17.60 -29.44 -24.42
CA VAL A 224 -18.38 -30.13 -25.46
C VAL A 224 -18.23 -31.63 -25.24
N ARG A 225 -19.33 -32.36 -25.24
CA ARG A 225 -19.33 -33.82 -25.06
C ARG A 225 -18.55 -34.51 -26.17
N TYR A 226 -17.85 -35.58 -25.81
CA TYR A 226 -17.23 -36.44 -26.79
C TYR A 226 -18.33 -37.05 -27.71
N SER A 227 -18.01 -37.37 -28.94
CA SER A 227 -18.94 -37.76 -30.01
C SER A 227 -19.88 -36.68 -30.57
N SER A 228 -19.71 -35.42 -30.16
CA SER A 228 -20.42 -34.29 -30.74
C SER A 228 -19.87 -33.87 -32.11
N LYS A 229 -20.60 -33.00 -32.81
CA LYS A 229 -20.18 -32.40 -34.09
C LYS A 229 -19.16 -31.27 -33.83
N TYR A 230 -17.87 -31.58 -33.59
CA TYR A 230 -16.87 -30.62 -33.14
C TYR A 230 -16.68 -29.43 -34.11
N ALA A 231 -16.62 -29.68 -35.43
CA ALA A 231 -16.46 -28.63 -36.42
C ALA A 231 -17.66 -27.65 -36.44
N ALA A 232 -18.88 -28.16 -36.21
CA ALA A 232 -20.05 -27.31 -36.09
C ALA A 232 -20.01 -26.52 -34.75
N ALA A 233 -19.57 -27.15 -33.66
CA ALA A 233 -19.41 -26.48 -32.38
C ALA A 233 -18.38 -25.35 -32.46
N GLU A 234 -17.20 -25.57 -33.04
CA GLU A 234 -16.17 -24.56 -33.27
C GLU A 234 -16.70 -23.39 -34.08
N LYS A 235 -17.42 -23.68 -35.21
CA LYS A 235 -17.98 -22.63 -36.05
C LYS A 235 -18.99 -21.76 -35.29
N ILE A 236 -19.91 -22.36 -34.53
CA ILE A 236 -20.90 -21.63 -33.74
C ILE A 236 -20.20 -20.73 -32.68
N ILE A 237 -19.19 -21.24 -32.01
CA ILE A 237 -18.43 -20.50 -31.02
C ILE A 237 -17.69 -19.32 -31.67
N LEU A 238 -17.07 -19.56 -32.83
CA LEU A 238 -16.36 -18.52 -33.57
C LEU A 238 -17.31 -17.44 -34.09
N ASP A 239 -18.43 -17.81 -34.69
CA ASP A 239 -19.44 -16.88 -35.18
C ASP A 239 -20.01 -16.00 -34.04
N ALA A 240 -20.28 -16.60 -32.88
CA ALA A 240 -20.73 -15.88 -31.69
C ALA A 240 -19.68 -14.90 -31.19
N ALA A 241 -18.41 -15.29 -31.20
CA ALA A 241 -17.32 -14.43 -30.80
C ALA A 241 -17.08 -13.27 -31.77
N GLN A 242 -17.07 -13.52 -33.08
CA GLN A 242 -16.92 -12.48 -34.12
C GLN A 242 -18.06 -11.44 -34.06
N LYS A 243 -19.24 -11.83 -33.68
CA LYS A 243 -20.40 -10.92 -33.54
C LYS A 243 -20.20 -9.94 -32.37
N GLN A 244 -19.59 -10.36 -31.27
CA GLN A 244 -19.53 -9.63 -30.00
C GLN A 244 -18.16 -9.01 -29.69
N ALA A 245 -17.07 -9.65 -30.13
CA ALA A 245 -15.72 -9.23 -29.85
C ALA A 245 -15.28 -8.01 -30.69
N LEU A 246 -14.21 -7.39 -30.28
CA LEU A 246 -13.49 -6.43 -31.10
C LEU A 246 -12.69 -7.20 -32.17
N SER A 247 -12.86 -6.80 -33.43
CA SER A 247 -12.07 -7.28 -34.56
C SER A 247 -11.09 -6.19 -34.99
N ARG A 248 -10.11 -6.57 -35.81
CA ARG A 248 -9.17 -5.62 -36.42
C ARG A 248 -9.90 -4.52 -37.17
N GLU A 249 -10.98 -4.84 -37.88
CA GLU A 249 -11.82 -3.89 -38.60
C GLU A 249 -12.51 -2.87 -37.68
N ARG A 250 -12.95 -3.29 -36.48
CA ARG A 250 -13.61 -2.41 -35.50
C ARG A 250 -12.64 -1.48 -34.78
N ILE A 251 -11.41 -1.91 -34.55
CA ILE A 251 -10.36 -1.11 -33.94
C ILE A 251 -9.77 -0.14 -34.95
N GLY A 252 -9.63 -0.58 -36.22
CA GLY A 252 -9.01 0.15 -37.30
C GLY A 252 -7.49 -0.11 -37.41
N ASP A 253 -7.05 -0.34 -38.65
CA ASP A 253 -5.64 -0.68 -38.92
C ASP A 253 -4.63 0.39 -38.48
N GLU A 254 -5.05 1.65 -38.45
CA GLU A 254 -4.18 2.74 -38.01
C GLU A 254 -3.90 2.69 -36.51
N GLU A 255 -4.93 2.39 -35.72
CA GLU A 255 -4.78 2.24 -34.26
C GLU A 255 -3.98 0.98 -33.92
N VAL A 256 -4.21 -0.13 -34.63
CA VAL A 256 -3.42 -1.36 -34.46
C VAL A 256 -1.93 -1.07 -34.76
N ARG A 257 -1.61 -0.44 -35.89
CA ARG A 257 -0.21 -0.06 -36.22
C ARG A 257 0.41 0.89 -35.21
N ARG A 258 -0.38 1.82 -34.64
CA ARG A 258 0.08 2.70 -33.55
C ARG A 258 0.47 1.92 -32.33
N LEU A 259 -0.34 0.95 -31.91
CA LEU A 259 -0.11 0.08 -30.76
C LEU A 259 1.11 -0.83 -31.01
N GLU A 260 1.21 -1.47 -32.18
CA GLU A 260 2.35 -2.28 -32.59
C GLU A 260 3.67 -1.50 -32.52
N LYS A 261 3.67 -0.27 -33.07
CA LYS A 261 4.85 0.60 -33.05
C LYS A 261 5.19 1.07 -31.64
N ARG A 262 4.19 1.32 -30.80
CA ARG A 262 4.39 1.80 -29.43
C ARG A 262 4.95 0.73 -28.52
N PHE A 263 4.46 -0.49 -28.64
CA PHE A 263 4.86 -1.61 -27.76
C PHE A 263 5.96 -2.49 -28.36
N GLY A 264 6.27 -2.35 -29.63
CA GLY A 264 7.23 -3.21 -30.34
C GLY A 264 6.75 -4.65 -30.45
N ILE A 265 5.43 -4.89 -30.42
CA ILE A 265 4.81 -6.20 -30.41
C ILE A 265 3.97 -6.35 -31.67
N ASP A 266 4.08 -7.49 -32.35
CA ASP A 266 3.15 -7.86 -33.42
C ASP A 266 1.82 -8.27 -32.79
N MET A 267 0.77 -7.48 -33.04
CA MET A 267 -0.61 -7.75 -32.59
C MET A 267 -1.39 -8.62 -33.58
N GLY A 268 -0.69 -9.44 -34.35
CA GLY A 268 -1.20 -10.18 -35.51
C GLY A 268 -2.42 -11.08 -35.27
N GLU A 269 -2.79 -11.37 -34.02
CA GLU A 269 -3.97 -12.21 -33.71
C GLU A 269 -4.95 -11.45 -32.82
N ILE A 270 -5.58 -10.41 -33.37
CA ILE A 270 -6.65 -9.66 -32.70
C ILE A 270 -7.99 -10.38 -32.84
N ASP A 271 -8.19 -11.04 -33.99
CA ASP A 271 -9.46 -11.70 -34.29
C ASP A 271 -9.69 -12.91 -33.37
N PRO A 272 -10.97 -13.18 -33.06
CA PRO A 272 -11.34 -14.33 -32.24
C PRO A 272 -10.83 -15.64 -32.81
N ARG A 273 -10.28 -16.49 -31.91
CA ARG A 273 -9.77 -17.82 -32.29
C ARG A 273 -10.19 -18.86 -31.27
N VAL A 274 -10.52 -20.07 -31.75
CA VAL A 274 -10.89 -21.18 -30.90
C VAL A 274 -9.69 -22.11 -30.71
N PHE A 275 -9.45 -22.48 -29.45
CA PHE A 275 -8.42 -23.43 -29.06
C PHE A 275 -9.08 -24.69 -28.46
N TRP A 276 -8.52 -25.84 -28.77
CA TRP A 276 -9.01 -27.13 -28.35
C TRP A 276 -8.16 -27.70 -27.23
N ARG A 277 -8.77 -28.24 -26.20
CA ARG A 277 -8.11 -28.95 -25.13
C ARG A 277 -8.87 -30.23 -24.80
N ILE A 278 -8.17 -31.38 -24.89
CA ILE A 278 -8.69 -32.68 -24.50
C ILE A 278 -8.65 -32.76 -22.96
N THR A 279 -9.78 -33.12 -22.35
CA THR A 279 -9.88 -33.45 -20.92
C THR A 279 -10.34 -34.91 -20.74
N GLU A 280 -10.42 -35.39 -19.51
CA GLU A 280 -10.89 -36.76 -19.24
C GLU A 280 -12.37 -36.98 -19.63
N ASP A 281 -13.23 -35.98 -19.39
CA ASP A 281 -14.69 -36.10 -19.48
C ASP A 281 -15.32 -35.35 -20.68
N TRP A 282 -14.61 -34.38 -21.27
CA TRP A 282 -15.11 -33.55 -22.37
C TRP A 282 -13.97 -32.98 -23.22
N LEU A 283 -14.34 -32.50 -24.40
CA LEU A 283 -13.46 -31.66 -25.20
C LEU A 283 -13.72 -30.19 -24.81
N GLU A 284 -12.71 -29.49 -24.29
CA GLU A 284 -12.85 -28.06 -23.99
C GLU A 284 -12.50 -27.22 -25.22
N LEU A 285 -13.49 -26.46 -25.70
CA LEU A 285 -13.32 -25.45 -26.73
C LEU A 285 -13.24 -24.07 -26.07
N THR A 286 -12.09 -23.42 -26.19
CA THR A 286 -11.87 -22.11 -25.59
C THR A 286 -11.75 -21.07 -26.69
N VAL A 287 -12.66 -20.12 -26.75
CA VAL A 287 -12.54 -18.98 -27.62
C VAL A 287 -11.81 -17.84 -26.89
N ARG A 288 -10.69 -17.41 -27.48
CA ARG A 288 -9.95 -16.21 -27.06
C ARG A 288 -10.40 -15.05 -27.95
N PHE A 289 -10.64 -13.91 -27.36
CA PHE A 289 -11.10 -12.72 -28.06
C PHE A 289 -10.62 -11.46 -27.38
N LEU A 290 -10.58 -10.36 -28.11
CA LEU A 290 -10.28 -9.03 -27.59
C LEU A 290 -11.59 -8.30 -27.27
N GLY A 291 -11.63 -7.68 -26.11
CA GLY A 291 -12.78 -6.89 -25.67
C GLY A 291 -12.37 -5.61 -24.94
N PRO A 292 -13.30 -4.67 -24.75
CA PRO A 292 -13.04 -3.51 -23.90
C PRO A 292 -12.89 -3.96 -22.45
N ASP A 293 -12.07 -3.29 -21.68
CA ASP A 293 -11.86 -3.61 -20.27
C ASP A 293 -13.17 -3.44 -19.45
N HIS A 294 -14.03 -2.50 -19.83
CA HIS A 294 -15.33 -2.28 -19.21
C HIS A 294 -16.42 -3.03 -19.95
N GLY A 295 -17.34 -3.65 -19.18
CA GLY A 295 -18.53 -4.34 -19.75
C GLY A 295 -18.27 -5.73 -20.31
N ILE A 296 -17.09 -6.30 -20.11
CA ILE A 296 -16.72 -7.64 -20.62
C ILE A 296 -17.69 -8.75 -20.20
N ARG A 297 -18.30 -8.66 -19.00
CA ARG A 297 -19.31 -9.64 -18.56
C ARG A 297 -20.54 -9.67 -19.46
N GLY A 298 -21.02 -8.50 -19.89
CA GLY A 298 -22.15 -8.42 -20.81
C GLY A 298 -21.83 -9.01 -22.18
N ILE A 299 -20.61 -8.85 -22.66
CA ILE A 299 -20.12 -9.46 -23.90
C ILE A 299 -20.11 -10.99 -23.75
N LYS A 300 -19.52 -11.51 -22.67
CA LYS A 300 -19.49 -12.96 -22.39
C LYS A 300 -20.89 -13.55 -22.22
N ASP A 301 -21.82 -12.86 -21.57
CA ASP A 301 -23.21 -13.32 -21.43
C ASP A 301 -23.90 -13.45 -22.78
N ARG A 302 -23.84 -12.41 -23.62
CA ARG A 302 -24.42 -12.47 -24.98
C ARG A 302 -23.79 -13.56 -25.84
N MET A 303 -22.45 -13.66 -25.82
CA MET A 303 -21.72 -14.72 -26.53
C MET A 303 -22.16 -16.11 -26.06
N THR A 304 -22.26 -16.33 -24.77
CA THR A 304 -22.70 -17.61 -24.20
C THR A 304 -24.13 -17.95 -24.61
N ARG A 305 -25.05 -16.99 -24.62
CA ARG A 305 -26.43 -17.20 -25.09
C ARG A 305 -26.48 -17.58 -26.56
N ASP A 306 -25.71 -16.86 -27.40
CA ASP A 306 -25.64 -17.17 -28.84
C ASP A 306 -25.06 -18.59 -29.06
N ILE A 307 -24.06 -19.01 -28.31
CA ILE A 307 -23.46 -20.35 -28.36
C ILE A 307 -24.47 -21.43 -27.95
N VAL A 308 -25.15 -21.24 -26.81
CA VAL A 308 -26.11 -22.20 -26.29
C VAL A 308 -27.27 -22.40 -27.32
N ALA A 309 -27.82 -21.32 -27.83
CA ALA A 309 -28.89 -21.40 -28.86
C ALA A 309 -28.41 -22.11 -30.14
N GLY A 310 -27.18 -21.86 -30.58
CA GLY A 310 -26.61 -22.55 -31.72
C GLY A 310 -26.41 -24.06 -31.47
N PHE A 311 -25.94 -24.40 -30.27
CA PHE A 311 -25.70 -25.80 -29.87
C PHE A 311 -27.04 -26.59 -29.77
N GLU A 312 -28.07 -25.99 -29.18
CA GLU A 312 -29.39 -26.58 -29.12
C GLU A 312 -29.94 -26.90 -30.51
N LYS A 313 -29.83 -25.96 -31.46
CA LYS A 313 -30.26 -26.13 -32.83
C LYS A 313 -29.56 -27.27 -33.56
N GLU A 314 -28.28 -27.46 -33.32
CA GLU A 314 -27.47 -28.51 -33.96
C GLU A 314 -27.44 -29.84 -33.17
N GLY A 315 -28.06 -29.89 -31.99
CA GLY A 315 -28.09 -31.05 -31.11
C GLY A 315 -26.70 -31.35 -30.48
N ILE A 316 -25.91 -30.32 -30.23
CA ILE A 316 -24.55 -30.46 -29.61
C ILE A 316 -24.67 -30.48 -28.11
N GLY A 317 -24.19 -31.55 -27.49
CA GLY A 317 -24.22 -31.71 -26.03
C GLY A 317 -23.15 -30.90 -25.31
N VAL A 318 -23.53 -30.17 -24.26
CA VAL A 318 -22.65 -29.42 -23.36
C VAL A 318 -22.47 -30.19 -22.05
N GLY A 319 -21.31 -30.05 -21.44
CA GLY A 319 -20.96 -30.64 -20.14
C GLY A 319 -20.32 -32.02 -20.25
N ALA A 320 -20.11 -32.66 -19.09
CA ALA A 320 -19.47 -33.96 -19.00
C ALA A 320 -20.25 -35.03 -19.75
N THR A 321 -19.53 -35.95 -20.37
CA THR A 321 -20.13 -37.16 -20.92
C THR A 321 -20.59 -38.03 -19.73
N ARG A 322 -21.92 -38.09 -19.47
CA ARG A 322 -22.46 -39.03 -18.50
C ARG A 322 -22.11 -40.42 -18.97
N GLN A 323 -21.33 -41.17 -18.21
CA GLN A 323 -21.36 -42.60 -18.33
C GLN A 323 -22.82 -43.03 -18.03
N GLU A 324 -23.53 -43.54 -19.02
CA GLU A 324 -24.79 -44.24 -18.77
C GLU A 324 -24.45 -45.33 -17.77
N ALA A 325 -25.08 -45.26 -16.57
CA ALA A 325 -24.93 -46.34 -15.62
C ALA A 325 -25.41 -47.60 -16.30
N VAL A 326 -24.47 -48.52 -16.57
CA VAL A 326 -24.83 -49.86 -17.06
C VAL A 326 -25.84 -50.43 -16.08
N PRO A 327 -27.09 -50.76 -16.49
CA PRO A 327 -28.04 -51.32 -15.56
C PRO A 327 -27.44 -52.60 -15.00
N PRO A 328 -27.57 -52.89 -13.69
CA PRO A 328 -27.06 -54.13 -13.13
C PRO A 328 -27.63 -55.30 -13.93
N ALA A 329 -26.74 -56.19 -14.37
CA ALA A 329 -27.14 -57.42 -15.07
C ALA A 329 -28.14 -58.19 -14.18
N ALA A 330 -29.32 -58.51 -14.75
CA ALA A 330 -30.41 -59.21 -14.11
C ALA A 330 -30.04 -60.66 -13.78
#